data_e9b90a68a79f53d04655726b22027fb7
#
_entry.id   e9b90a68a79f53d04655726b22027fb7
#
_cell.length_a   1.000
_cell.length_b   1.000
_cell.length_c   1.000
_cell.angle_alpha   90.00
_cell.angle_beta   90.00
_cell.angle_gamma   90.00
#
_symmetry.space_group_name_H-M   'P 1'
#
loop_
_entity.id
_entity.type
_entity.pdbx_description
1 polymer ?
#
loop_
_entity_poly.entity_id
_entity_poly.type
_entity_poly.pdbx_seq_one_letter_code
_entity_poly.pdbx_strand_id
1 'polypeptide(L)'
;MAVNFDGNIYTCDEGRMLANMGDEIFRLGSVDNTYRELMLSPAAHAVCTASCVEALPICCECVYSPYCSVCPMVTYGLEGDLLHRDEREYKCVIAKGILTHIFSVIHRNNQEEMEILRRWANV
;
A
#
# COMPACT_ATOMS: atom_id res chain seq x y z
N MET A 1 -4.14 -11.63 -1.64
CA MET A 1 -4.72 -11.91 -2.97
C MET A 1 -6.23 -11.85 -2.87
N ALA A 2 -6.90 -11.36 -3.91
CA ALA A 2 -8.36 -11.32 -4.00
C ALA A 2 -8.83 -12.17 -5.18
N VAL A 3 -9.85 -13.01 -4.97
CA VAL A 3 -10.46 -13.83 -6.01
C VAL A 3 -11.72 -13.14 -6.49
N ASN A 4 -11.89 -13.00 -7.79
CA ASN A 4 -13.08 -12.45 -8.41
C ASN A 4 -14.09 -13.55 -8.74
N PHE A 5 -15.35 -13.17 -8.97
CA PHE A 5 -16.45 -14.13 -9.25
C PHE A 5 -16.24 -14.97 -10.52
N ASP A 6 -15.42 -14.49 -11.45
CA ASP A 6 -15.04 -15.17 -12.70
C ASP A 6 -13.86 -16.14 -12.54
N GLY A 7 -13.35 -16.32 -11.33
CA GLY A 7 -12.20 -17.18 -11.02
C GLY A 7 -10.83 -16.50 -11.26
N ASN A 8 -10.78 -15.26 -11.68
CA ASN A 8 -9.53 -14.51 -11.78
C ASN A 8 -9.00 -14.09 -10.40
N ILE A 9 -7.68 -14.09 -10.25
CA ILE A 9 -6.99 -13.76 -9.01
C ILE A 9 -6.16 -12.49 -9.20
N TYR A 10 -6.31 -11.56 -8.28
CA TYR A 10 -5.65 -10.26 -8.28
C TYR A 10 -4.75 -10.09 -7.05
N THR A 11 -3.84 -9.13 -7.11
CA THR A 11 -2.89 -8.84 -6.03
C THR A 11 -3.57 -8.48 -4.71
N CYS A 12 -4.67 -7.72 -4.77
CA CYS A 12 -5.49 -7.32 -3.62
C CYS A 12 -6.89 -6.92 -4.10
N ASP A 13 -7.71 -6.41 -3.20
CA ASP A 13 -9.07 -5.98 -3.53
C ASP A 13 -9.10 -4.75 -4.43
N GLU A 14 -8.21 -3.78 -4.21
CA GLU A 14 -8.08 -2.61 -5.09
C GLU A 14 -7.68 -3.00 -6.52
N GLY A 15 -6.77 -3.97 -6.68
CA GLY A 15 -6.42 -4.51 -7.99
C GLY A 15 -7.61 -5.17 -8.69
N ARG A 16 -8.45 -5.88 -7.94
CA ARG A 16 -9.70 -6.46 -8.44
C ARG A 16 -10.72 -5.37 -8.82
N MET A 17 -10.80 -4.29 -8.03
CA MET A 17 -11.69 -3.15 -8.37
C MET A 17 -11.27 -2.48 -9.67
N LEU A 18 -9.98 -2.25 -9.89
CA LEU A 18 -9.46 -1.71 -11.15
C LEU A 18 -9.80 -2.61 -12.34
N ALA A 19 -9.72 -3.92 -12.16
CA ALA A 19 -10.12 -4.88 -13.21
C ALA A 19 -11.62 -4.76 -13.55
N ASN A 20 -12.48 -4.57 -12.57
CA ASN A 20 -13.90 -4.33 -12.81
C ASN A 20 -14.17 -2.98 -13.53
N MET A 21 -13.20 -2.06 -13.51
CA MET A 21 -13.23 -0.81 -14.27
C MET A 21 -12.57 -0.94 -15.65
N GLY A 22 -12.08 -2.14 -16.01
CA GLY A 22 -11.51 -2.45 -17.33
C GLY A 22 -9.99 -2.49 -17.38
N ASP A 23 -9.30 -2.42 -16.26
CA ASP A 23 -7.84 -2.46 -16.19
C ASP A 23 -7.34 -3.68 -15.40
N GLU A 24 -6.87 -4.71 -16.09
CA GLU A 24 -6.42 -5.99 -15.55
C GLU A 24 -4.92 -6.04 -15.19
N ILE A 25 -4.21 -4.92 -15.14
CA ILE A 25 -2.76 -4.87 -14.90
C ILE A 25 -2.33 -5.62 -13.61
N PHE A 26 -3.20 -5.69 -12.62
CA PHE A 26 -2.95 -6.36 -11.34
C PHE A 26 -3.43 -7.81 -11.27
N ARG A 27 -3.79 -8.40 -12.41
CA ARG A 27 -4.17 -9.81 -12.46
C ARG A 27 -2.95 -10.71 -12.31
N LEU A 28 -3.01 -11.61 -11.32
CA LEU A 28 -1.97 -12.62 -11.06
C LEU A 28 -2.14 -13.85 -11.95
N GLY A 29 -3.40 -14.24 -12.19
CA GLY A 29 -3.80 -15.43 -12.92
C GLY A 29 -5.23 -15.82 -12.59
N SER A 30 -5.50 -17.14 -12.49
CA SER A 30 -6.81 -17.69 -12.16
C SER A 30 -6.73 -18.78 -11.09
N VAL A 31 -7.87 -19.28 -10.65
CA VAL A 31 -7.96 -20.40 -9.68
C VAL A 31 -7.34 -21.69 -10.19
N ASP A 32 -7.10 -21.83 -11.49
CA ASP A 32 -6.43 -22.98 -12.10
C ASP A 32 -4.90 -22.92 -12.00
N ASN A 33 -4.34 -21.76 -11.64
CA ASN A 33 -2.91 -21.59 -11.50
C ASN A 33 -2.41 -22.07 -10.13
N THR A 34 -1.21 -22.61 -10.10
CA THR A 34 -0.53 -22.91 -8.84
C THR A 34 -0.12 -21.62 -8.12
N TYR A 35 0.02 -21.68 -6.80
CA TYR A 35 0.52 -20.56 -6.00
C TYR A 35 1.85 -19.98 -6.53
N ARG A 36 2.75 -20.88 -6.98
CA ARG A 36 4.04 -20.47 -7.55
C ARG A 36 3.88 -19.65 -8.82
N GLU A 37 2.99 -20.05 -9.73
CA GLU A 37 2.71 -19.32 -10.96
C GLU A 37 2.15 -17.93 -10.66
N LEU A 38 1.20 -17.84 -9.72
CA LEU A 38 0.63 -16.57 -9.29
C LEU A 38 1.70 -15.61 -8.75
N MET A 39 2.60 -16.11 -7.88
CA MET A 39 3.66 -15.31 -7.28
C MET A 39 4.80 -14.94 -8.23
N LEU A 40 4.98 -15.69 -9.31
CA LEU A 40 5.96 -15.38 -10.37
C LEU A 40 5.35 -14.55 -11.51
N SER A 41 4.10 -14.14 -11.40
CA SER A 41 3.45 -13.30 -12.41
C SER A 41 4.11 -11.91 -12.49
N PRO A 42 4.10 -11.27 -13.66
CA PRO A 42 4.59 -9.89 -13.81
C PRO A 42 3.90 -8.91 -12.85
N ALA A 43 2.59 -9.08 -12.61
CA ALA A 43 1.82 -8.27 -11.69
C ALA A 43 2.32 -8.39 -10.25
N ALA A 44 2.63 -9.61 -9.78
CA ALA A 44 3.21 -9.82 -8.45
C ALA A 44 4.55 -9.10 -8.30
N HIS A 45 5.44 -9.24 -9.28
CA HIS A 45 6.75 -8.59 -9.26
C HIS A 45 6.63 -7.06 -9.29
N ALA A 46 5.78 -6.52 -10.16
CA ALA A 46 5.56 -5.07 -10.26
C ALA A 46 5.06 -4.48 -8.93
N VAL A 47 4.08 -5.13 -8.29
CA VAL A 47 3.55 -4.68 -7.01
C VAL A 47 4.58 -4.81 -5.88
N CYS A 48 5.34 -5.91 -5.81
CA CYS A 48 6.41 -6.06 -4.83
C CYS A 48 7.45 -4.94 -4.98
N THR A 49 7.89 -4.65 -6.21
CA THR A 49 8.85 -3.57 -6.48
C THR A 49 8.30 -2.20 -6.08
N ALA A 50 7.06 -1.90 -6.48
CA ALA A 50 6.42 -0.62 -6.18
C ALA A 50 6.07 -0.45 -4.70
N SER A 51 6.04 -1.53 -3.92
CA SER A 51 5.80 -1.50 -2.46
C SER A 51 7.07 -1.31 -1.64
N CYS A 52 8.26 -1.42 -2.25
CA CYS A 52 9.54 -1.16 -1.57
C CYS A 52 9.78 0.34 -1.49
N VAL A 53 9.08 1.01 -0.57
CA VAL A 53 9.10 2.48 -0.45
C VAL A 53 10.50 3.04 -0.23
N GLU A 54 11.39 2.29 0.41
CA GLU A 54 12.78 2.66 0.65
C GLU A 54 13.62 2.78 -0.64
N ALA A 55 13.17 2.13 -1.72
CA ALA A 55 13.81 2.18 -3.03
C ALA A 55 13.20 3.24 -3.96
N LEU A 56 12.11 3.89 -3.54
CA LEU A 56 11.41 4.86 -4.38
C LEU A 56 11.99 6.26 -4.20
N PRO A 57 12.10 7.05 -5.29
CA PRO A 57 12.46 8.46 -5.21
C PRO A 57 11.58 9.20 -4.19
N ILE A 58 12.13 10.20 -3.51
CA ILE A 58 11.44 10.99 -2.47
C ILE A 58 11.17 10.17 -1.19
N CYS A 59 10.68 8.93 -1.31
CA CYS A 59 10.38 8.09 -0.16
C CYS A 59 11.63 7.59 0.55
N CYS A 60 12.71 7.31 -0.17
CA CYS A 60 13.97 6.84 0.40
C CYS A 60 14.63 7.84 1.38
N GLU A 61 14.34 9.14 1.24
CA GLU A 61 14.83 10.20 2.13
C GLU A 61 13.78 10.65 3.16
N CYS A 62 12.59 10.05 3.13
CA CYS A 62 11.50 10.45 4.00
C CYS A 62 11.63 9.83 5.40
N VAL A 63 11.61 10.65 6.44
CA VAL A 63 11.68 10.19 7.84
C VAL A 63 10.52 9.27 8.24
N TYR A 64 9.41 9.34 7.53
CA TYR A 64 8.23 8.51 7.77
C TYR A 64 8.23 7.20 6.97
N SER A 65 9.23 6.96 6.10
CA SER A 65 9.29 5.78 5.23
C SER A 65 9.05 4.47 5.98
N PRO A 66 9.64 4.22 7.17
CA PRO A 66 9.42 2.96 7.89
C PRO A 66 7.99 2.75 8.40
N TYR A 67 7.19 3.79 8.45
CA TYR A 67 5.82 3.77 8.99
C TYR A 67 4.76 4.03 7.93
N CYS A 68 5.19 4.38 6.71
CA CYS A 68 4.30 4.76 5.63
C CYS A 68 4.00 3.55 4.75
N SER A 69 2.72 3.32 4.46
CA SER A 69 2.26 2.26 3.57
C SER A 69 1.48 2.86 2.40
N VAL A 70 2.19 3.50 1.47
CA VAL A 70 1.56 3.98 0.24
C VAL A 70 1.18 2.78 -0.63
N CYS A 71 -0.09 2.73 -1.04
CA CYS A 71 -0.61 1.64 -1.86
C CYS A 71 -0.30 1.87 -3.35
N PRO A 72 0.48 1.00 -4.02
CA PRO A 72 0.80 1.15 -5.44
C PRO A 72 -0.44 1.18 -6.34
N MET A 73 -1.47 0.40 -6.00
CA MET A 73 -2.72 0.33 -6.78
C MET A 73 -3.49 1.65 -6.74
N VAL A 74 -3.53 2.29 -5.57
CA VAL A 74 -4.17 3.61 -5.43
C VAL A 74 -3.39 4.66 -6.22
N THR A 75 -2.07 4.65 -6.12
CA THR A 75 -1.22 5.56 -6.91
C THR A 75 -1.43 5.34 -8.40
N TYR A 76 -1.39 4.10 -8.86
CA TYR A 76 -1.64 3.77 -10.25
C TYR A 76 -3.04 4.21 -10.71
N GLY A 77 -4.07 3.98 -9.91
CA GLY A 77 -5.45 4.36 -10.26
C GLY A 77 -5.64 5.88 -10.37
N LEU A 78 -4.83 6.68 -9.69
CA LEU A 78 -4.88 8.14 -9.71
C LEU A 78 -3.97 8.75 -10.79
N GLU A 79 -2.76 8.21 -10.96
CA GLU A 79 -1.67 8.82 -11.73
C GLU A 79 -1.29 8.00 -12.99
N GLY A 80 -1.79 6.77 -13.14
CA GLY A 80 -1.41 5.89 -14.25
C GLY A 80 0.01 5.31 -14.14
N ASP A 81 0.69 5.50 -13.02
CA ASP A 81 2.06 5.05 -12.77
C ASP A 81 2.18 4.40 -11.39
N LEU A 82 2.70 3.17 -11.34
CA LEU A 82 2.94 2.43 -10.10
C LEU A 82 4.02 3.03 -9.21
N LEU A 83 5.00 3.67 -9.81
CA LEU A 83 6.19 4.20 -9.12
C LEU A 83 6.10 5.70 -8.85
N HIS A 84 5.04 6.35 -9.33
CA HIS A 84 4.84 7.77 -9.11
C HIS A 84 4.82 8.10 -7.63
N ARG A 85 5.58 9.12 -7.25
CA ARG A 85 5.58 9.69 -5.90
C ARG A 85 5.79 11.18 -6.00
N ASP A 86 4.87 11.94 -5.42
CA ASP A 86 4.98 13.38 -5.21
C ASP A 86 4.63 13.67 -3.75
N GLU A 87 5.44 14.45 -3.08
CA GLU A 87 5.19 14.84 -1.68
C GLU A 87 3.92 15.69 -1.50
N ARG A 88 3.41 16.27 -2.59
CA ARG A 88 2.16 17.04 -2.65
C ARG A 88 0.95 16.18 -2.98
N GLU A 89 1.18 14.93 -3.34
CA GLU A 89 0.11 13.98 -3.60
C GLU A 89 -0.78 13.83 -2.35
N TYR A 90 -2.07 13.80 -2.56
CA TYR A 90 -3.10 13.69 -1.52
C TYR A 90 -2.81 12.58 -0.50
N LYS A 91 -2.40 11.38 -0.94
CA LYS A 91 -2.06 10.27 -0.04
C LYS A 91 -0.82 10.55 0.80
N CYS A 92 0.19 11.15 0.21
CA CYS A 92 1.41 11.54 0.92
C CYS A 92 1.12 12.61 1.99
N VAL A 93 0.33 13.62 1.65
CA VAL A 93 -0.05 14.69 2.59
C VAL A 93 -0.84 14.11 3.77
N ILE A 94 -1.82 13.23 3.52
CA ILE A 94 -2.60 12.58 4.58
C ILE A 94 -1.71 11.70 5.47
N ALA A 95 -0.88 10.83 4.87
CA ALA A 95 0.00 9.94 5.62
C ALA A 95 0.98 10.72 6.52
N LYS A 96 1.63 11.76 5.98
CA LYS A 96 2.50 12.66 6.76
C LYS A 96 1.73 13.34 7.90
N GLY A 97 0.52 13.83 7.64
CA GLY A 97 -0.32 14.47 8.66
C GLY A 97 -0.67 13.52 9.80
N ILE A 98 -1.11 12.32 9.49
CA ILE A 98 -1.45 11.29 10.50
C ILE A 98 -0.21 10.91 11.31
N LEU A 99 0.91 10.59 10.64
CA LEU A 99 2.14 10.19 11.32
C LEU A 99 2.71 11.31 12.18
N THR A 100 2.72 12.56 11.70
CA THR A 100 3.12 13.73 12.49
C THR A 100 2.27 13.85 13.75
N HIS A 101 0.95 13.67 13.63
CA HIS A 101 0.06 13.72 14.79
C HIS A 101 0.36 12.62 15.79
N ILE A 102 0.49 11.36 15.33
CA ILE A 102 0.80 10.21 16.20
C ILE A 102 2.13 10.43 16.92
N PHE A 103 3.19 10.82 16.20
CA PHE A 103 4.48 11.10 16.83
C PHE A 103 4.43 12.27 17.80
N SER A 104 3.58 13.28 17.55
CA SER A 104 3.35 14.37 18.50
C SER A 104 2.70 13.87 19.79
N VAL A 105 1.73 12.95 19.70
CA VAL A 105 1.10 12.30 20.87
C VAL A 105 2.15 11.53 21.66
N ILE A 106 2.94 10.70 20.99
CA ILE A 106 4.01 9.92 21.63
C ILE A 106 5.05 10.85 22.30
N HIS A 107 5.43 11.92 21.64
CA HIS A 107 6.42 12.88 22.16
C HIS A 107 5.92 13.60 23.42
N ARG A 108 4.64 13.98 23.47
CA ARG A 108 4.04 14.58 24.68
C ARG A 108 4.03 13.63 25.87
N ASN A 109 4.05 12.32 25.62
CA ASN A 109 4.10 11.26 26.63
C ASN A 109 3.02 11.43 27.73
N ASN A 110 1.82 11.86 27.36
CA ASN A 110 0.70 11.93 28.28
C ASN A 110 0.25 10.51 28.64
N GLN A 111 0.09 10.24 29.92
CA GLN A 111 -0.15 8.89 30.42
C GLN A 111 -1.46 8.29 29.90
N GLU A 112 -2.53 9.08 29.84
CA GLU A 112 -3.84 8.62 29.35
C GLU A 112 -3.80 8.30 27.83
N GLU A 113 -3.20 9.20 27.03
CA GLU A 113 -3.03 9.01 25.60
C GLU A 113 -2.15 7.77 25.29
N MET A 114 -1.06 7.62 26.03
CA MET A 114 -0.16 6.46 25.87
C MET A 114 -0.83 5.14 26.27
N GLU A 115 -1.68 5.14 27.30
CA GLU A 115 -2.45 3.96 27.68
C GLU A 115 -3.42 3.54 26.56
N ILE A 116 -4.08 4.49 25.89
CA ILE A 116 -4.94 4.22 24.74
C ILE A 116 -4.14 3.58 23.60
N LEU A 117 -2.98 4.16 23.25
CA LEU A 117 -2.11 3.63 22.20
C LEU A 117 -1.63 2.20 22.49
N ARG A 118 -1.24 1.92 23.75
CA ARG A 118 -0.84 0.56 24.18
C ARG A 118 -1.97 -0.44 24.03
N ARG A 119 -3.19 -0.07 24.44
CA ARG A 119 -4.36 -0.95 24.27
C ARG A 119 -4.62 -1.27 22.79
N TRP A 120 -4.49 -0.29 21.91
CA TRP A 120 -4.67 -0.52 20.47
C TRP A 120 -3.56 -1.42 19.89
N ALA A 121 -2.35 -1.28 20.38
CA ALA A 121 -1.22 -2.11 19.97
C ALA A 121 -1.22 -3.52 20.62
N ASN A 122 -2.12 -3.81 21.55
CA ASN A 122 -2.14 -5.04 22.36
C ASN A 122 -0.82 -5.32 23.12
N VAL A 123 -0.20 -4.26 23.65
CA VAL A 123 1.08 -4.33 24.39
C VAL A 123 0.87 -3.94 25.86
#